data_1915fb52c89ff73444147f067eeb9b2b
#
_entry.id   1915fb52c89ff73444147f067eeb9b2b
#
_cell.length_a   1.000
_cell.length_b   1.000
_cell.length_c   1.000
_cell.angle_alpha   90.00
_cell.angle_beta   90.00
_cell.angle_gamma   90.00
#
_symmetry.space_group_name_H-M   'P 1'
#
loop_
_entity.id
_entity.type
_entity.pdbx_description
1 polymer ?
#
loop_
_entity_poly.entity_id
_entity_poly.type
_entity_poly.pdbx_seq_one_letter_code
_entity_poly.pdbx_strand_id
1 'polypeptide(L)'
;IVAIAQGGNGVFPFLNLPTGARQAAFGGSNITLYDNDLNFAFANPALLSEKTHNFLGLNYTNQFNDVNIGSAIYGRNFSDKDFMAFGIHYVDYGTFLETNEIDQTLGTFTAKDMAITAMYCRWLSPRWTMGVTMKPIFSFYERYSSSGLGFDLGFSYHNEKALFAAGLVLRNVGFQFNGYNSINGDNKQEILPIDLQ
;
A
#
# COMPACT_ATOMS: atom_id res chain seq x y z
N ILE A 1 -5.17 0.76 -28.01
CA ILE A 1 -4.70 0.54 -26.62
C ILE A 1 -3.55 1.51 -26.43
N VAL A 2 -3.77 2.60 -25.69
CA VAL A 2 -2.69 3.53 -25.32
C VAL A 2 -2.19 3.05 -23.94
N ALA A 3 -1.04 2.37 -23.91
CA ALA A 3 -0.33 2.10 -22.68
C ALA A 3 0.42 3.38 -22.27
N ILE A 4 -0.08 4.09 -21.29
CA ILE A 4 0.65 5.19 -20.67
C ILE A 4 1.55 4.57 -19.60
N ALA A 5 2.80 4.28 -19.96
CA ALA A 5 3.83 3.94 -19.01
C ALA A 5 4.23 5.23 -18.27
N GLN A 6 3.57 5.54 -17.18
CA GLN A 6 4.03 6.56 -16.23
C GLN A 6 5.10 5.95 -15.33
N GLY A 7 6.34 6.00 -15.79
CA GLY A 7 7.48 5.70 -14.93
C GLY A 7 7.78 6.91 -14.03
N GLY A 8 7.77 6.70 -12.71
CA GLY A 8 8.54 7.50 -11.77
C GLY A 8 7.93 8.78 -11.20
N ASN A 9 6.68 9.14 -11.48
CA ASN A 9 6.08 10.39 -10.99
C ASN A 9 5.13 10.24 -9.79
N GLY A 10 5.25 9.19 -9.01
CA GLY A 10 4.43 8.99 -7.80
C GLY A 10 5.04 9.65 -6.57
N VAL A 11 4.24 10.43 -5.83
CA VAL A 11 4.68 11.08 -4.58
C VAL A 11 5.09 10.08 -3.51
N PHE A 12 4.45 8.91 -3.46
CA PHE A 12 4.69 7.85 -2.46
C PHE A 12 4.90 6.49 -3.15
N PRO A 13 6.05 6.26 -3.83
CA PRO A 13 6.30 5.04 -4.60
C PRO A 13 6.30 3.77 -3.76
N PHE A 14 6.56 3.86 -2.45
CA PHE A 14 6.57 2.72 -1.53
C PHE A 14 5.21 2.01 -1.42
N LEU A 15 4.10 2.68 -1.75
CA LEU A 15 2.77 2.08 -1.77
C LEU A 15 2.61 0.95 -2.79
N ASN A 16 3.53 0.87 -3.76
CA ASN A 16 3.57 -0.19 -4.77
C ASN A 16 4.48 -1.36 -4.39
N LEU A 17 5.21 -1.25 -3.27
CA LEU A 17 6.03 -2.36 -2.78
C LEU A 17 5.15 -3.47 -2.21
N PRO A 18 5.50 -4.75 -2.44
CA PRO A 18 4.79 -5.87 -1.86
C PRO A 18 4.85 -5.83 -0.33
N THR A 19 3.71 -6.00 0.32
CA THR A 19 3.60 -5.99 1.79
C THR A 19 3.92 -7.33 2.43
N GLY A 20 4.08 -8.41 1.63
CA GLY A 20 4.41 -9.73 2.12
C GLY A 20 5.15 -10.59 1.10
N ALA A 21 5.92 -11.57 1.57
CA ALA A 21 6.73 -12.45 0.74
C ALA A 21 5.89 -13.25 -0.27
N ARG A 22 4.72 -13.73 0.15
CA ARG A 22 3.80 -14.46 -0.73
C ARG A 22 3.24 -13.56 -1.83
N GLN A 23 2.88 -12.32 -1.50
CA GLN A 23 2.44 -11.33 -2.48
C GLN A 23 3.55 -11.03 -3.50
N ALA A 24 4.80 -10.87 -3.03
CA ALA A 24 5.97 -10.68 -3.90
C ALA A 24 6.18 -11.86 -4.85
N ALA A 25 6.02 -13.10 -4.38
CA ALA A 25 6.14 -14.32 -5.20
C ALA A 25 5.10 -14.41 -6.31
N PHE A 26 3.93 -13.80 -6.13
CA PHE A 26 2.87 -13.68 -7.15
C PHE A 26 2.98 -12.42 -8.02
N GLY A 27 4.14 -11.76 -8.06
CA GLY A 27 4.37 -10.58 -8.88
C GLY A 27 3.95 -9.25 -8.24
N GLY A 28 3.72 -9.23 -6.92
CA GLY A 28 3.50 -8.02 -6.13
C GLY A 28 2.06 -7.49 -6.08
N SER A 29 1.22 -7.73 -7.08
CA SER A 29 -0.12 -7.15 -7.15
C SER A 29 -1.21 -8.14 -7.57
N ASN A 30 -1.30 -9.27 -6.88
CA ASN A 30 -2.40 -10.20 -7.13
C ASN A 30 -3.70 -9.69 -6.50
N ILE A 31 -4.70 -9.41 -7.35
CA ILE A 31 -5.99 -8.81 -6.95
C ILE A 31 -7.16 -9.80 -6.97
N THR A 32 -6.92 -11.06 -7.32
CA THR A 32 -7.97 -12.06 -7.50
C THR A 32 -7.82 -13.28 -6.61
N LEU A 33 -6.69 -13.44 -5.91
CA LEU A 33 -6.42 -14.60 -5.08
C LEU A 33 -7.28 -14.57 -3.82
N TYR A 34 -8.29 -15.41 -3.79
CA TYR A 34 -9.23 -15.55 -2.68
C TYR A 34 -8.84 -16.76 -1.81
N ASP A 35 -8.07 -16.49 -0.75
CA ASP A 35 -7.69 -17.53 0.22
C ASP A 35 -7.66 -16.98 1.66
N ASN A 36 -6.99 -17.69 2.57
CA ASN A 36 -6.94 -17.32 3.99
C ASN A 36 -5.83 -16.29 4.31
N ASP A 37 -5.07 -15.83 3.32
CA ASP A 37 -3.98 -14.90 3.54
C ASP A 37 -4.47 -13.45 3.54
N LEU A 38 -4.59 -12.89 4.74
CA LEU A 38 -5.04 -11.53 4.97
C LEU A 38 -4.18 -10.46 4.26
N ASN A 39 -2.92 -10.78 3.94
CA ASN A 39 -2.00 -9.82 3.30
C ASN A 39 -2.45 -9.41 1.89
N PHE A 40 -3.23 -10.24 1.18
CA PHE A 40 -3.78 -9.86 -0.11
C PHE A 40 -4.80 -8.72 -0.06
N ALA A 41 -5.35 -8.42 1.13
CA ALA A 41 -6.23 -7.26 1.32
C ALA A 41 -5.51 -5.91 1.06
N PHE A 42 -4.19 -5.83 1.22
CA PHE A 42 -3.41 -4.66 0.81
C PHE A 42 -3.44 -4.42 -0.71
N ALA A 43 -3.55 -5.48 -1.52
CA ALA A 43 -3.66 -5.37 -2.96
C ALA A 43 -5.10 -5.11 -3.40
N ASN A 44 -6.08 -5.76 -2.74
CA ASN A 44 -7.50 -5.60 -3.05
C ASN A 44 -8.33 -5.77 -1.77
N PRO A 45 -8.94 -4.71 -1.22
CA PRO A 45 -9.76 -4.80 -0.02
C PRO A 45 -10.99 -5.69 -0.18
N ALA A 46 -11.45 -5.95 -1.41
CA ALA A 46 -12.55 -6.87 -1.69
C ALA A 46 -12.21 -8.36 -1.46
N LEU A 47 -10.96 -8.69 -1.14
CA LEU A 47 -10.52 -10.06 -0.79
C LEU A 47 -10.72 -10.40 0.71
N LEU A 48 -11.11 -9.43 1.54
CA LEU A 48 -11.48 -9.72 2.92
C LEU A 48 -12.70 -10.65 2.98
N SER A 49 -12.65 -11.62 3.88
CA SER A 49 -13.65 -12.66 4.00
C SER A 49 -13.77 -13.18 5.43
N GLU A 50 -14.72 -14.07 5.68
CA GLU A 50 -14.84 -14.76 6.97
C GLU A 50 -13.58 -15.56 7.35
N LYS A 51 -12.84 -16.05 6.35
CA LYS A 51 -11.58 -16.79 6.54
C LYS A 51 -10.46 -15.95 7.12
N THR A 52 -10.59 -14.62 7.10
CA THR A 52 -9.62 -13.69 7.66
C THR A 52 -10.00 -13.15 9.05
N HIS A 53 -11.03 -13.73 9.68
CA HIS A 53 -11.51 -13.32 11.00
C HIS A 53 -10.51 -13.63 12.11
N ASN A 54 -10.17 -12.61 12.91
CA ASN A 54 -9.20 -12.69 14.00
C ASN A 54 -7.79 -13.15 13.57
N PHE A 55 -7.45 -12.99 12.29
CA PHE A 55 -6.10 -13.22 11.82
C PHE A 55 -5.23 -11.99 11.99
N LEU A 56 -3.99 -12.23 12.38
CA LEU A 56 -2.91 -11.25 12.41
C LEU A 56 -1.85 -11.68 11.39
N GLY A 57 -1.62 -10.86 10.37
CA GLY A 57 -0.51 -11.02 9.43
C GLY A 57 0.64 -10.12 9.83
N LEU A 58 1.85 -10.69 9.91
CA LEU A 58 3.08 -9.94 10.17
C LEU A 58 4.09 -10.33 9.09
N ASN A 59 4.69 -9.34 8.44
CA ASN A 59 5.74 -9.54 7.46
C ASN A 59 6.90 -8.60 7.73
N TYR A 60 8.10 -9.11 7.49
CA TYR A 60 9.32 -8.34 7.53
C TYR A 60 10.24 -8.85 6.43
N THR A 61 10.79 -7.93 5.65
CA THR A 61 11.72 -8.22 4.57
C THR A 61 12.88 -7.25 4.67
N ASN A 62 14.10 -7.78 4.76
CA ASN A 62 15.31 -7.01 4.58
C ASN A 62 15.74 -7.13 3.12
N GLN A 63 15.92 -6.00 2.47
CA GLN A 63 16.41 -5.92 1.09
C GLN A 63 17.86 -5.44 1.06
N PHE A 64 18.41 -5.31 -0.15
CA PHE A 64 19.76 -4.80 -0.33
C PHE A 64 19.91 -3.40 0.28
N ASN A 65 21.13 -3.08 0.72
CA ASN A 65 21.52 -1.76 1.20
C ASN A 65 20.73 -1.26 2.42
N ASP A 66 20.48 -2.15 3.39
CA ASP A 66 19.80 -1.88 4.67
C ASP A 66 18.35 -1.39 4.54
N VAL A 67 17.71 -1.55 3.38
CA VAL A 67 16.29 -1.24 3.22
C VAL A 67 15.46 -2.32 3.89
N ASN A 68 14.62 -1.90 4.85
CA ASN A 68 13.75 -2.78 5.62
C ASN A 68 12.29 -2.46 5.33
N ILE A 69 11.50 -3.47 4.97
CA ILE A 69 10.08 -3.36 4.71
C ILE A 69 9.34 -4.19 5.75
N GLY A 70 8.45 -3.55 6.49
CA GLY A 70 7.59 -4.19 7.47
C GLY A 70 6.12 -3.99 7.17
N SER A 71 5.30 -5.00 7.41
CA SER A 71 3.85 -4.84 7.42
C SER A 71 3.20 -5.65 8.54
N ALA A 72 2.11 -5.09 9.06
CA ALA A 72 1.23 -5.78 10.00
C ALA A 72 -0.21 -5.51 9.57
N ILE A 73 -1.07 -6.52 9.66
CA ILE A 73 -2.49 -6.40 9.36
C ILE A 73 -3.32 -7.30 10.27
N TYR A 74 -4.42 -6.77 10.78
CA TYR A 74 -5.38 -7.51 11.59
C TYR A 74 -6.78 -7.44 10.97
N GLY A 75 -7.41 -8.59 10.79
CA GLY A 75 -8.74 -8.72 10.21
C GLY A 75 -9.80 -9.10 11.22
N ARG A 76 -10.98 -8.50 11.11
CA ARG A 76 -12.14 -8.80 11.94
C ARG A 76 -13.44 -8.71 11.17
N ASN A 77 -14.32 -9.69 11.41
CA ASN A 77 -15.67 -9.68 10.88
C ASN A 77 -16.62 -8.97 11.86
N PHE A 78 -17.51 -8.15 11.34
CA PHE A 78 -18.57 -7.50 12.10
C PHE A 78 -19.90 -8.23 11.93
N SER A 79 -20.13 -8.79 10.75
CA SER A 79 -21.29 -9.61 10.44
C SER A 79 -20.91 -10.68 9.40
N ASP A 80 -21.87 -11.53 9.01
CA ASP A 80 -21.67 -12.54 7.96
C ASP A 80 -21.29 -11.96 6.59
N LYS A 81 -21.50 -10.64 6.39
CA LYS A 81 -21.27 -9.96 5.12
C LYS A 81 -20.33 -8.78 5.21
N ASP A 82 -19.97 -8.34 6.41
CA ASP A 82 -19.20 -7.12 6.64
C ASP A 82 -17.87 -7.46 7.33
N PHE A 83 -16.77 -7.13 6.69
CA PHE A 83 -15.41 -7.44 7.10
C PHE A 83 -14.57 -6.17 7.17
N MET A 84 -13.71 -6.09 8.16
CA MET A 84 -12.78 -4.97 8.32
C MET A 84 -11.37 -5.48 8.56
N ALA A 85 -10.41 -4.69 8.15
CA ALA A 85 -9.02 -4.91 8.52
C ALA A 85 -8.33 -3.57 8.79
N PHE A 86 -7.37 -3.62 9.70
CA PHE A 86 -6.47 -2.51 10.00
C PHE A 86 -5.04 -2.98 9.77
N GLY A 87 -4.27 -2.18 9.07
CA GLY A 87 -2.90 -2.53 8.75
C GLY A 87 -1.97 -1.34 8.79
N ILE A 88 -0.69 -1.65 8.81
CA ILE A 88 0.40 -0.71 8.68
C ILE A 88 1.40 -1.26 7.67
N HIS A 89 1.91 -0.41 6.80
CA HIS A 89 3.01 -0.68 5.89
C HIS A 89 4.10 0.35 6.15
N TYR A 90 5.31 -0.12 6.44
CA TYR A 90 6.44 0.69 6.84
C TYR A 90 7.67 0.33 6.01
N VAL A 91 8.39 1.33 5.56
CA VAL A 91 9.65 1.19 4.85
C VAL A 91 10.70 2.07 5.52
N ASP A 92 11.81 1.47 5.89
CA ASP A 92 13.02 2.14 6.34
C ASP A 92 14.09 1.96 5.27
N TYR A 93 14.53 3.07 4.70
CA TYR A 93 15.54 3.06 3.62
C TYR A 93 16.97 3.01 4.15
N GLY A 94 17.15 2.87 5.46
CA GLY A 94 18.47 2.84 6.09
C GLY A 94 19.04 4.24 6.29
N THR A 95 20.37 4.30 6.38
CA THR A 95 21.13 5.52 6.65
C THR A 95 21.90 5.95 5.42
N PHE A 96 21.77 7.20 5.04
CA PHE A 96 22.48 7.82 3.93
C PHE A 96 23.57 8.74 4.45
N LEU A 97 24.70 8.82 3.73
CA LEU A 97 25.76 9.78 4.01
C LEU A 97 25.39 11.12 3.37
N GLU A 98 25.46 12.19 4.17
CA GLU A 98 25.34 13.54 3.68
C GLU A 98 26.74 14.04 3.27
N THR A 99 26.92 14.37 1.98
CA THR A 99 28.19 14.88 1.44
C THR A 99 27.99 16.26 0.83
N ASN A 100 29.05 17.10 0.90
CA ASN A 100 29.06 18.38 0.22
C ASN A 100 29.61 18.25 -1.23
N GLU A 101 29.62 19.37 -1.98
CA GLU A 101 30.08 19.43 -3.37
C GLU A 101 31.55 19.02 -3.57
N ILE A 102 32.35 18.95 -2.50
CA ILE A 102 33.76 18.54 -2.50
C ILE A 102 33.98 17.17 -1.84
N ASP A 103 32.91 16.34 -1.81
CA ASP A 103 32.92 14.93 -1.34
C ASP A 103 33.32 14.75 0.13
N GLN A 104 33.15 15.77 0.96
CA GLN A 104 33.33 15.67 2.42
C GLN A 104 32.03 15.24 3.08
N THR A 105 32.10 14.22 3.94
CA THR A 105 30.98 13.76 4.74
C THR A 105 30.63 14.82 5.79
N LEU A 106 29.41 15.35 5.72
CA LEU A 106 28.87 16.32 6.67
C LEU A 106 28.10 15.63 7.81
N GLY A 107 27.49 14.48 7.54
CA GLY A 107 26.68 13.75 8.50
C GLY A 107 26.00 12.53 7.89
N THR A 108 24.97 12.06 8.58
CA THR A 108 24.11 10.99 8.10
C THR A 108 22.64 11.38 8.29
N PHE A 109 21.78 10.95 7.38
CA PHE A 109 20.33 11.10 7.50
C PHE A 109 19.60 9.78 7.25
N THR A 110 18.35 9.70 7.70
CA THR A 110 17.48 8.53 7.48
C THR A 110 16.26 8.93 6.67
N ALA A 111 15.73 7.97 5.91
CA ALA A 111 14.49 8.12 5.16
C ALA A 111 13.53 7.00 5.55
N LYS A 112 12.26 7.35 5.78
CA LYS A 112 11.23 6.41 6.26
C LYS A 112 9.87 6.78 5.69
N ASP A 113 9.15 5.77 5.23
CA ASP A 113 7.77 5.89 4.78
C ASP A 113 6.85 4.99 5.59
N MET A 114 5.64 5.47 5.85
CA MET A 114 4.63 4.73 6.59
C MET A 114 3.24 5.01 6.02
N ALA A 115 2.46 3.96 5.83
CA ALA A 115 1.03 4.05 5.55
C ALA A 115 0.24 3.23 6.58
N ILE A 116 -0.73 3.87 7.21
CA ILE A 116 -1.73 3.20 8.04
C ILE A 116 -2.93 2.92 7.15
N THR A 117 -3.52 1.74 7.22
CA THR A 117 -4.64 1.36 6.37
C THR A 117 -5.84 0.95 7.21
N ALA A 118 -7.01 1.49 6.87
CA ALA A 118 -8.29 1.01 7.35
C ALA A 118 -9.10 0.50 6.15
N MET A 119 -9.49 -0.76 6.21
CA MET A 119 -10.15 -1.46 5.11
C MET A 119 -11.53 -1.91 5.54
N TYR A 120 -12.49 -1.79 4.63
CA TYR A 120 -13.83 -2.32 4.79
C TYR A 120 -14.24 -3.07 3.52
N CYS A 121 -14.80 -4.25 3.69
CA CYS A 121 -15.33 -5.07 2.62
C CYS A 121 -16.75 -5.52 2.94
N ARG A 122 -17.60 -5.53 1.93
CA ARG A 122 -18.96 -6.06 2.01
C ARG A 122 -19.24 -7.05 0.90
N TRP A 123 -19.80 -8.18 1.27
CA TRP A 123 -20.33 -9.16 0.33
C TRP A 123 -21.70 -8.70 -0.17
N LEU A 124 -21.74 -8.33 -1.44
CA LEU A 124 -22.98 -7.91 -2.12
C LEU A 124 -23.83 -9.13 -2.47
N SER A 125 -23.17 -10.26 -2.79
CA SER A 125 -23.80 -11.55 -3.06
C SER A 125 -22.79 -12.68 -2.78
N PRO A 126 -23.18 -13.95 -2.84
CA PRO A 126 -22.25 -15.08 -2.63
C PRO A 126 -21.04 -15.12 -3.56
N ARG A 127 -21.05 -14.32 -4.63
CA ARG A 127 -19.97 -14.28 -5.64
C ARG A 127 -19.33 -12.91 -5.82
N TRP A 128 -19.97 -11.85 -5.34
CA TRP A 128 -19.53 -10.49 -5.56
C TRP A 128 -19.19 -9.82 -4.24
N THR A 129 -18.00 -9.28 -4.16
CA THR A 129 -17.51 -8.48 -3.03
C THR A 129 -17.06 -7.11 -3.49
N MET A 130 -17.23 -6.13 -2.63
CA MET A 130 -16.75 -4.78 -2.82
C MET A 130 -15.98 -4.34 -1.57
N GLY A 131 -14.84 -3.70 -1.75
CA GLY A 131 -14.05 -3.20 -0.64
C GLY A 131 -13.54 -1.79 -0.87
N VAL A 132 -13.31 -1.09 0.22
CA VAL A 132 -12.72 0.23 0.24
C VAL A 132 -11.56 0.27 1.23
N THR A 133 -10.53 1.05 0.93
CA THR A 133 -9.43 1.32 1.84
C THR A 133 -9.26 2.82 1.98
N MET A 134 -8.96 3.26 3.20
CA MET A 134 -8.45 4.60 3.49
C MET A 134 -7.02 4.47 4.03
N LYS A 135 -6.11 5.29 3.51
CA LYS A 135 -4.67 5.22 3.80
C LYS A 135 -4.12 6.61 4.15
N PRO A 136 -4.08 7.02 5.42
CA PRO A 136 -3.16 8.06 5.86
C PRO A 136 -1.71 7.65 5.61
N ILE A 137 -0.95 8.54 4.98
CA ILE A 137 0.42 8.30 4.51
C ILE A 137 1.32 9.35 5.12
N PHE A 138 2.48 8.92 5.60
CA PHE A 138 3.50 9.77 6.20
C PHE A 138 4.86 9.39 5.62
N SER A 139 5.63 10.40 5.26
CA SER A 139 6.95 10.27 4.66
C SER A 139 7.91 11.22 5.37
N PHE A 140 9.06 10.71 5.78
CA PHE A 140 10.06 11.44 6.53
C PHE A 140 11.42 11.27 5.87
N TYR A 141 12.00 12.36 5.39
CA TYR A 141 13.31 12.40 4.77
C TYR A 141 14.15 13.49 5.42
N GLU A 142 15.15 13.15 6.20
CA GLU A 142 15.99 14.09 6.90
C GLU A 142 15.18 15.12 7.71
N ARG A 143 15.14 16.38 7.26
CA ARG A 143 14.36 17.48 7.84
C ARG A 143 12.99 17.67 7.19
N TYR A 144 12.73 16.95 6.13
CA TYR A 144 11.51 17.10 5.34
C TYR A 144 10.50 16.04 5.73
N SER A 145 9.25 16.45 5.83
CA SER A 145 8.13 15.53 6.02
C SER A 145 7.04 15.81 5.00
N SER A 146 6.39 14.76 4.58
CA SER A 146 5.24 14.83 3.71
C SER A 146 4.12 13.97 4.28
N SER A 147 2.89 14.40 4.07
CA SER A 147 1.71 13.63 4.46
C SER A 147 0.66 13.67 3.38
N GLY A 148 -0.09 12.59 3.27
CA GLY A 148 -1.15 12.45 2.29
C GLY A 148 -2.25 11.51 2.76
N LEU A 149 -3.30 11.44 1.97
CA LEU A 149 -4.41 10.53 2.17
C LEU A 149 -4.74 9.84 0.85
N GLY A 150 -4.68 8.53 0.85
CA GLY A 150 -5.02 7.67 -0.29
C GLY A 150 -6.27 6.86 -0.02
N PHE A 151 -6.94 6.47 -1.10
CA PHE A 151 -8.09 5.58 -1.09
C PHE A 151 -7.93 4.50 -2.15
N ASP A 152 -8.44 3.31 -1.84
CA ASP A 152 -8.61 2.25 -2.84
C ASP A 152 -10.07 1.83 -2.92
N LEU A 153 -10.47 1.41 -4.12
CA LEU A 153 -11.77 0.78 -4.38
C LEU A 153 -11.50 -0.56 -5.06
N GLY A 154 -11.99 -1.62 -4.46
CA GLY A 154 -11.84 -2.98 -4.98
C GLY A 154 -13.18 -3.65 -5.26
N PHE A 155 -13.23 -4.39 -6.35
CA PHE A 155 -14.31 -5.32 -6.67
C PHE A 155 -13.70 -6.68 -6.95
N SER A 156 -14.37 -7.75 -6.46
CA SER A 156 -13.97 -9.10 -6.74
C SER A 156 -15.17 -9.97 -7.06
N TYR A 157 -15.01 -10.79 -8.08
CA TYR A 157 -15.91 -11.87 -8.42
C TYR A 157 -15.21 -13.21 -8.17
N HIS A 158 -15.85 -14.09 -7.40
CA HIS A 158 -15.31 -15.39 -7.08
C HIS A 158 -16.37 -16.47 -7.27
N ASN A 159 -16.03 -17.51 -8.04
CA ASN A 159 -16.92 -18.67 -8.27
C ASN A 159 -16.15 -19.96 -8.06
N GLU A 160 -16.28 -20.54 -6.88
CA GLU A 160 -15.59 -21.78 -6.50
C GLU A 160 -15.97 -22.96 -7.41
N LYS A 161 -17.22 -23.03 -7.86
CA LYS A 161 -17.70 -24.13 -8.71
C LYS A 161 -17.12 -24.08 -10.11
N ALA A 162 -16.87 -22.87 -10.64
CA ALA A 162 -16.30 -22.68 -11.96
C ALA A 162 -14.79 -22.50 -11.95
N LEU A 163 -14.14 -22.49 -10.77
CA LEU A 163 -12.73 -22.21 -10.59
C LEU A 163 -12.30 -20.89 -11.30
N PHE A 164 -13.19 -19.91 -11.28
CA PHE A 164 -12.98 -18.63 -11.95
C PHE A 164 -13.06 -17.48 -10.93
N ALA A 165 -12.05 -16.59 -11.00
CA ALA A 165 -12.02 -15.37 -10.22
C ALA A 165 -11.65 -14.19 -11.14
N ALA A 166 -12.26 -13.05 -10.89
CA ALA A 166 -11.95 -11.78 -11.55
C ALA A 166 -11.94 -10.65 -10.53
N GLY A 167 -11.06 -9.67 -10.72
CA GLY A 167 -10.95 -8.51 -9.84
C GLY A 167 -10.72 -7.24 -10.64
N LEU A 168 -11.21 -6.14 -10.08
CA LEU A 168 -10.95 -4.79 -10.55
C LEU A 168 -10.59 -3.94 -9.34
N VAL A 169 -9.47 -3.23 -9.40
CA VAL A 169 -9.05 -2.35 -8.30
C VAL A 169 -8.58 -1.01 -8.86
N LEU A 170 -9.09 0.04 -8.26
CA LEU A 170 -8.59 1.39 -8.40
C LEU A 170 -7.81 1.71 -7.13
N ARG A 171 -6.49 1.93 -7.23
CA ARG A 171 -5.60 2.11 -6.08
C ARG A 171 -4.99 3.50 -6.03
N ASN A 172 -4.63 3.90 -4.80
CA ASN A 172 -3.85 5.10 -4.54
C ASN A 172 -4.48 6.40 -5.08
N VAL A 173 -5.80 6.47 -5.12
CA VAL A 173 -6.53 7.70 -5.46
C VAL A 173 -6.49 8.61 -4.25
N GLY A 174 -5.85 9.75 -4.35
CA GLY A 174 -5.75 10.63 -3.19
C GLY A 174 -4.99 11.91 -3.45
N PHE A 175 -4.60 12.55 -2.36
CA PHE A 175 -3.93 13.85 -2.40
C PHE A 175 -2.91 13.97 -1.28
N GLN A 176 -1.91 14.81 -1.52
CA GLN A 176 -0.87 15.19 -0.58
C GLN A 176 -1.32 16.46 0.16
N PHE A 177 -1.25 16.46 1.49
CA PHE A 177 -1.57 17.64 2.30
C PHE A 177 -0.39 18.59 2.36
N ASN A 178 0.80 18.04 2.66
CA ASN A 178 2.05 18.79 2.74
C ASN A 178 3.04 18.18 1.76
N GLY A 179 3.44 18.96 0.74
CA GLY A 179 4.56 18.62 -0.11
C GLY A 179 5.88 18.72 0.66
N TYR A 180 6.94 18.11 0.15
CA TYR A 180 8.28 18.33 0.67
C TYR A 180 8.58 19.82 0.49
N ASN A 181 8.72 20.58 1.58
CA ASN A 181 9.05 21.98 1.51
C ASN A 181 10.45 22.12 0.91
N SER A 182 10.50 22.53 -0.35
CA SER A 182 11.74 23.00 -0.96
C SER A 182 12.18 24.28 -0.26
N ILE A 183 13.47 24.43 -0.06
CA ILE A 183 14.11 25.65 0.49
C ILE A 183 13.69 26.94 -0.27
N ASN A 184 13.11 26.79 -1.47
CA ASN A 184 12.69 27.90 -2.35
C ASN A 184 11.19 28.21 -2.33
N GLY A 185 10.40 27.66 -1.43
CA GLY A 185 9.01 28.07 -1.20
C GLY A 185 7.98 27.66 -2.27
N ASP A 186 8.35 26.88 -3.27
CA ASP A 186 7.43 26.36 -4.26
C ASP A 186 6.73 25.09 -3.72
N ASN A 187 5.59 25.28 -3.10
CA ASN A 187 4.67 24.19 -2.75
C ASN A 187 4.01 23.64 -4.01
N LYS A 188 4.64 22.71 -4.70
CA LYS A 188 3.96 21.92 -5.72
C LYS A 188 3.18 20.82 -5.01
N GLN A 189 1.86 20.92 -5.01
CA GLN A 189 0.99 19.80 -4.68
C GLN A 189 1.05 18.79 -5.85
N GLU A 190 1.66 17.66 -5.61
CA GLU A 190 1.65 16.56 -6.56
C GLU A 190 0.48 15.62 -6.26
N ILE A 191 -0.17 15.17 -7.33
CA ILE A 191 -1.29 14.22 -7.23
C ILE A 191 -0.72 12.83 -7.01
N LEU A 192 -1.31 12.04 -6.10
CA LEU A 192 -0.94 10.64 -5.93
C LEU A 192 -1.12 9.87 -7.24
N PRO A 193 -0.22 8.92 -7.55
CA PRO A 193 -0.38 8.09 -8.73
C PRO A 193 -1.64 7.24 -8.59
N ILE A 194 -2.50 7.31 -9.59
CA ILE A 194 -3.71 6.49 -9.66
C ILE A 194 -3.34 5.19 -10.39
N ASP A 195 -3.49 4.06 -9.70
CA ASP A 195 -3.33 2.74 -10.28
C ASP A 195 -4.69 2.08 -10.52
N LEU A 196 -4.95 1.72 -11.77
CA LEU A 196 -6.05 0.87 -12.19
C LEU A 196 -5.53 -0.54 -12.50
N GLN A 197 -6.01 -1.54 -11.79
CA GLN A 197 -5.65 -2.96 -11.96
C GLN A 197 -6.88 -3.84 -12.12
#